data_74835940905ba4dd0c223cd616c8a73c
#
_entry.id   74835940905ba4dd0c223cd616c8a73c
#
_cell.length_a   1.000
_cell.length_b   1.000
_cell.length_c   1.000
_cell.angle_alpha   90.00
_cell.angle_beta   90.00
_cell.angle_gamma   90.00
#
_symmetry.space_group_name_H-M   'P 1'
#
loop_
_entity.id
_entity.type
_entity.pdbx_description
1 polymer ?
#
loop_
_entity_poly.entity_id
_entity_poly.type
_entity_poly.pdbx_seq_one_letter_code
_entity_poly.pdbx_strand_id
1 'polypeptide(L)'
;MNNKKLINTPRDRELLFRLQRLHDRLNATTSTNDKVQVLKDYLIPDTELQKLVSVTYNSYMQFGVTWKNILKREDLNFEFSGRIFDLLKMLSERNITGHTALGCVNNYRRRIGADFPLSLIFGRNLKARCDSKLINRVIPGLIPTFDVALATKYED
;
A
#
# COMPACT_ATOMS: atom_id res chain seq x y z
N MET A 1 6.16 -26.62 10.41
CA MET A 1 6.20 -25.89 9.15
C MET A 1 5.00 -24.98 9.01
N ASN A 2 5.21 -23.75 8.59
CA ASN A 2 4.12 -22.81 8.44
C ASN A 2 3.65 -22.78 6.99
N ASN A 3 2.52 -23.42 6.72
CA ASN A 3 1.96 -23.48 5.37
C ASN A 3 1.55 -22.10 4.85
N LYS A 4 1.20 -21.16 5.74
CA LYS A 4 0.85 -19.81 5.34
C LYS A 4 2.00 -19.12 4.63
N LYS A 5 3.23 -19.31 5.12
CA LYS A 5 4.40 -18.73 4.45
C LYS A 5 4.59 -19.29 3.05
N LEU A 6 4.38 -20.59 2.88
CA LEU A 6 4.55 -21.24 1.59
C LEU A 6 3.56 -20.73 0.54
N ILE A 7 2.35 -20.38 0.97
CA ILE A 7 1.30 -19.90 0.09
C ILE A 7 1.36 -18.38 -0.08
N ASN A 8 1.50 -17.67 1.05
CA ASN A 8 1.38 -16.21 1.07
C ASN A 8 2.59 -15.50 0.48
N THR A 9 3.78 -16.07 0.63
CA THR A 9 4.99 -15.40 0.17
C THR A 9 4.99 -15.19 -1.35
N PRO A 10 4.75 -16.22 -2.18
CA PRO A 10 4.72 -15.98 -3.63
C PRO A 10 3.55 -15.11 -4.06
N ARG A 11 2.39 -15.23 -3.40
CA ARG A 11 1.23 -14.39 -3.74
C ARG A 11 1.53 -12.93 -3.49
N ASP A 12 2.10 -12.61 -2.35
CA ASP A 12 2.40 -11.23 -2.00
C ASP A 12 3.55 -10.67 -2.82
N ARG A 13 4.56 -11.51 -3.10
CA ARG A 13 5.65 -11.06 -3.94
C ARG A 13 5.14 -10.65 -5.32
N GLU A 14 4.22 -11.42 -5.86
CA GLU A 14 3.64 -11.10 -7.14
C GLU A 14 2.77 -9.86 -7.08
N LEU A 15 1.97 -9.71 -6.02
CA LEU A 15 1.14 -8.53 -5.84
C LEU A 15 1.99 -7.25 -5.73
N LEU A 16 3.07 -7.31 -4.94
CA LEU A 16 3.97 -6.17 -4.80
C LEU A 16 4.68 -5.86 -6.11
N PHE A 17 4.98 -6.88 -6.89
CA PHE A 17 5.56 -6.69 -8.20
C PHE A 17 4.59 -5.96 -9.13
N ARG A 18 3.30 -6.27 -9.06
CA ARG A 18 2.30 -5.56 -9.85
C ARG A 18 2.15 -4.12 -9.40
N LEU A 19 2.31 -3.85 -8.10
CA LEU A 19 2.32 -2.47 -7.61
C LEU A 19 3.51 -1.71 -8.17
N GLN A 20 4.68 -2.34 -8.21
CA GLN A 20 5.86 -1.72 -8.78
C GLN A 20 5.68 -1.44 -10.26
N ARG A 21 5.09 -2.36 -10.99
CA ARG A 21 4.82 -2.14 -12.41
C ARG A 21 3.89 -0.94 -12.63
N LEU A 22 2.86 -0.83 -11.81
CA LEU A 22 1.96 0.31 -11.86
C LEU A 22 2.73 1.61 -11.65
N HIS A 23 3.58 1.63 -10.62
CA HIS A 23 4.44 2.77 -10.36
C HIS A 23 5.31 3.12 -11.57
N ASP A 24 5.97 2.11 -12.13
CA ASP A 24 6.87 2.33 -13.27
C ASP A 24 6.12 2.87 -14.49
N ARG A 25 4.94 2.33 -14.76
CA ARG A 25 4.16 2.80 -15.90
C ARG A 25 3.65 4.21 -15.70
N LEU A 26 3.24 4.56 -14.49
CA LEU A 26 2.82 5.93 -14.20
C LEU A 26 3.97 6.92 -14.39
N ASN A 27 5.16 6.52 -13.98
CA ASN A 27 6.33 7.39 -14.15
C ASN A 27 6.79 7.52 -15.59
N ALA A 28 6.43 6.58 -16.43
CA ALA A 28 6.78 6.62 -17.84
C ALA A 28 5.88 7.55 -18.63
N THR A 29 4.84 8.11 -18.00
CA THR A 29 3.91 9.01 -18.67
C THR A 29 4.03 10.41 -18.08
N THR A 30 3.73 11.43 -18.88
CA THR A 30 3.73 12.82 -18.40
C THR A 30 2.34 13.43 -18.42
N SER A 31 1.47 12.95 -19.29
CA SER A 31 0.13 13.52 -19.44
C SER A 31 -0.83 12.89 -18.43
N THR A 32 -1.74 13.70 -17.92
CA THR A 32 -2.79 13.23 -17.02
C THR A 32 -3.68 12.19 -17.67
N ASN A 33 -4.01 12.40 -18.95
CA ASN A 33 -4.85 11.43 -19.66
C ASN A 33 -4.18 10.07 -19.79
N ASP A 34 -2.87 10.05 -20.02
CA ASP A 34 -2.14 8.79 -20.09
C ASP A 34 -2.08 8.10 -18.74
N LYS A 35 -1.92 8.87 -17.66
CA LYS A 35 -1.95 8.29 -16.32
C LYS A 35 -3.30 7.69 -16.00
N VAL A 36 -4.38 8.35 -16.40
CA VAL A 36 -5.73 7.80 -16.20
C VAL A 36 -5.85 6.47 -16.93
N GLN A 37 -5.32 6.38 -18.15
CA GLN A 37 -5.42 5.13 -18.90
C GLN A 37 -4.61 4.02 -18.23
N VAL A 38 -3.41 4.32 -17.74
CA VAL A 38 -2.59 3.35 -17.01
C VAL A 38 -3.34 2.86 -15.77
N LEU A 39 -3.94 3.78 -15.01
CA LEU A 39 -4.71 3.40 -13.82
C LEU A 39 -5.87 2.48 -14.19
N LYS A 40 -6.59 2.79 -15.27
CA LYS A 40 -7.68 1.92 -15.72
C LYS A 40 -7.18 0.53 -16.07
N ASP A 41 -6.10 0.47 -16.84
CA ASP A 41 -5.57 -0.81 -17.32
C ASP A 41 -5.10 -1.70 -16.20
N TYR A 42 -4.52 -1.12 -15.15
CA TYR A 42 -3.96 -1.89 -14.05
C TYR A 42 -4.93 -2.15 -12.91
N LEU A 43 -5.82 -1.19 -12.62
CA LEU A 43 -6.70 -1.31 -11.46
C LEU A 43 -8.03 -1.96 -11.73
N ILE A 44 -8.67 -1.63 -12.85
CA ILE A 44 -10.02 -2.14 -13.10
C ILE A 44 -10.06 -3.68 -13.10
N PRO A 45 -9.13 -4.37 -13.77
CA PRO A 45 -9.19 -5.84 -13.77
C PRO A 45 -8.55 -6.51 -12.54
N ASP A 46 -8.00 -5.76 -11.59
CA ASP A 46 -7.22 -6.33 -10.51
C ASP A 46 -7.70 -5.84 -9.15
N THR A 47 -8.64 -6.57 -8.55
CA THR A 47 -9.25 -6.16 -7.29
C THR A 47 -8.26 -6.17 -6.12
N GLU A 48 -7.28 -7.07 -6.14
CA GLU A 48 -6.28 -7.12 -5.09
C GLU A 48 -5.36 -5.89 -5.15
N LEU A 49 -4.97 -5.50 -6.34
CA LEU A 49 -4.17 -4.31 -6.52
C LEU A 49 -4.96 -3.05 -6.14
N GLN A 50 -6.26 -2.99 -6.48
CA GLN A 50 -7.13 -1.92 -6.02
C GLN A 50 -7.08 -1.78 -4.51
N LYS A 51 -7.21 -2.91 -3.81
CA LYS A 51 -7.19 -2.91 -2.36
C LYS A 51 -5.86 -2.40 -1.81
N LEU A 52 -4.75 -2.82 -2.41
CA LEU A 52 -3.44 -2.39 -1.97
C LEU A 52 -3.22 -0.90 -2.20
N VAL A 53 -3.64 -0.39 -3.33
CA VAL A 53 -3.56 1.04 -3.62
C VAL A 53 -4.46 1.82 -2.65
N SER A 54 -5.65 1.29 -2.37
CA SER A 54 -6.57 1.94 -1.44
C SER A 54 -5.94 2.10 -0.06
N VAL A 55 -5.37 1.03 0.50
CA VAL A 55 -4.76 1.14 1.84
C VAL A 55 -3.51 2.00 1.83
N THR A 56 -2.79 2.06 0.70
CA THR A 56 -1.61 2.90 0.59
C THR A 56 -1.96 4.38 0.74
N TYR A 57 -3.08 4.80 0.14
CA TYR A 57 -3.49 6.20 0.14
C TYR A 57 -4.49 6.56 1.23
N ASN A 58 -5.01 5.56 1.96
CA ASN A 58 -6.07 5.79 2.94
C ASN A 58 -5.54 6.51 4.18
N SER A 59 -5.81 7.79 4.28
CA SER A 59 -5.31 8.60 5.39
C SER A 59 -5.99 8.29 6.73
N TYR A 60 -7.09 7.55 6.72
CA TYR A 60 -7.72 7.10 7.95
C TYR A 60 -6.98 5.93 8.59
N MET A 61 -6.13 5.24 7.84
CA MET A 61 -5.31 4.16 8.36
C MET A 61 -3.92 4.69 8.68
N GLN A 62 -3.50 4.60 9.94
CA GLN A 62 -2.18 5.05 10.38
C GLN A 62 -1.38 3.82 10.80
N PHE A 63 -0.22 3.62 10.20
CA PHE A 63 0.56 2.40 10.47
C PHE A 63 1.48 2.53 11.68
N GLY A 64 1.77 3.75 12.10
CA GLY A 64 2.58 3.98 13.30
C GLY A 64 4.06 3.72 13.14
N VAL A 65 4.51 3.37 11.94
CA VAL A 65 5.93 3.18 11.64
C VAL A 65 6.24 3.83 10.31
N THR A 66 7.47 4.28 10.13
CA THR A 66 7.92 4.85 8.87
C THR A 66 8.96 3.95 8.24
N TRP A 67 9.11 4.04 6.93
CA TRP A 67 10.12 3.25 6.23
C TRP A 67 11.52 3.53 6.79
N LYS A 68 11.79 4.79 7.08
CA LYS A 68 13.07 5.19 7.66
C LYS A 68 13.36 4.46 8.97
N ASN A 69 12.36 4.39 9.86
CA ASN A 69 12.54 3.73 11.14
C ASN A 69 12.65 2.22 11.00
N ILE A 70 11.93 1.65 10.05
CA ILE A 70 12.05 0.23 9.75
C ILE A 70 13.49 -0.11 9.37
N LEU A 71 14.08 0.67 8.48
CA LEU A 71 15.45 0.44 8.04
C LEU A 71 16.48 0.70 9.13
N LYS A 72 16.22 1.65 10.02
CA LYS A 72 17.13 1.95 11.13
C LYS A 72 17.21 0.83 12.16
N ARG A 73 16.19 0.03 12.26
CA ARG A 73 16.12 -1.01 13.27
C ARG A 73 15.99 -2.40 12.63
N GLU A 74 16.86 -2.66 11.69
CA GLU A 74 16.92 -3.97 11.04
C GLU A 74 17.33 -5.07 11.99
N ASP A 75 17.86 -4.72 13.15
CA ASP A 75 18.16 -5.67 14.21
C ASP A 75 16.88 -6.31 14.79
N LEU A 76 15.76 -5.60 14.71
CA LEU A 76 14.48 -6.14 15.17
C LEU A 76 13.87 -7.03 14.11
N ASN A 77 13.53 -8.26 14.50
CA ASN A 77 13.04 -9.25 13.56
C ASN A 77 12.18 -10.27 14.32
N PHE A 78 10.86 -10.11 14.21
CA PHE A 78 9.92 -10.98 14.91
C PHE A 78 9.05 -11.72 13.92
N GLU A 79 8.77 -12.97 14.21
CA GLU A 79 8.03 -13.85 13.30
C GLU A 79 6.70 -13.26 12.87
N PHE A 80 6.48 -13.23 11.56
CA PHE A 80 5.21 -12.82 10.98
C PHE A 80 5.00 -13.63 9.69
N SER A 81 3.88 -14.33 9.60
CA SER A 81 3.61 -15.23 8.47
C SER A 81 2.42 -14.83 7.62
N GLY A 82 1.76 -13.73 7.95
CA GLY A 82 0.57 -13.28 7.20
C GLY A 82 0.89 -12.58 5.91
N ARG A 83 -0.15 -12.08 5.27
CA ARG A 83 -0.05 -11.29 4.03
C ARG A 83 0.15 -9.83 4.36
N ILE A 84 0.47 -9.05 3.31
CA ILE A 84 0.64 -7.60 3.48
C ILE A 84 -0.62 -6.96 4.09
N PHE A 85 -1.81 -7.42 3.69
CA PHE A 85 -3.05 -6.87 4.22
C PHE A 85 -3.20 -7.13 5.70
N ASP A 86 -2.79 -8.31 6.16
CA ASP A 86 -2.82 -8.64 7.58
C ASP A 86 -1.86 -7.76 8.37
N LEU A 87 -0.67 -7.56 7.83
CA LEU A 87 0.34 -6.73 8.48
C LEU A 87 -0.15 -5.30 8.63
N LEU A 88 -0.66 -4.71 7.54
CA LEU A 88 -1.12 -3.32 7.57
C LEU A 88 -2.33 -3.14 8.48
N LYS A 89 -3.21 -4.14 8.52
CA LYS A 89 -4.35 -4.12 9.42
C LYS A 89 -3.90 -4.16 10.88
N MET A 90 -2.97 -5.05 11.22
CA MET A 90 -2.45 -5.14 12.58
C MET A 90 -1.78 -3.83 13.01
N LEU A 91 -1.08 -3.20 12.10
CA LEU A 91 -0.44 -1.91 12.39
C LEU A 91 -1.50 -0.83 12.61
N SER A 92 -2.49 -0.74 11.74
CA SER A 92 -3.48 0.32 11.81
C SER A 92 -4.42 0.16 13.02
N GLU A 93 -4.67 -1.08 13.43
CA GLU A 93 -5.51 -1.36 14.59
C GLU A 93 -4.73 -1.39 15.89
N ARG A 94 -3.43 -1.10 15.83
CA ARG A 94 -2.54 -1.06 16.99
C ARG A 94 -2.41 -2.39 17.71
N ASN A 95 -2.60 -3.49 17.00
CA ASN A 95 -2.34 -4.82 17.54
C ASN A 95 -0.84 -5.03 17.76
N ILE A 96 -0.02 -4.40 16.94
CA ILE A 96 1.43 -4.35 17.12
C ILE A 96 1.88 -2.90 17.03
N THR A 97 2.79 -2.51 17.93
CA THR A 97 3.31 -1.13 18.01
C THR A 97 4.78 -1.16 18.40
N GLY A 98 5.47 -0.03 18.26
CA GLY A 98 6.85 0.12 18.72
C GLY A 98 7.80 -0.91 18.14
N HIS A 99 8.62 -1.51 18.99
CA HIS A 99 9.63 -2.48 18.54
C HIS A 99 9.00 -3.71 17.91
N THR A 100 7.86 -4.16 18.43
CA THR A 100 7.18 -5.32 17.85
C THR A 100 6.74 -5.03 16.42
N ALA A 101 6.19 -3.85 16.18
CA ALA A 101 5.78 -3.46 14.84
C ALA A 101 6.98 -3.43 13.89
N LEU A 102 8.08 -2.79 14.30
CA LEU A 102 9.28 -2.73 13.47
C LEU A 102 9.82 -4.13 13.15
N GLY A 103 9.84 -4.99 14.16
CA GLY A 103 10.34 -6.35 13.98
C GLY A 103 9.48 -7.18 13.05
N CYS A 104 8.16 -7.07 13.15
CA CYS A 104 7.26 -7.79 12.27
C CYS A 104 7.38 -7.32 10.82
N VAL A 105 7.50 -6.01 10.62
CA VAL A 105 7.67 -5.46 9.28
C VAL A 105 9.01 -5.93 8.69
N ASN A 106 10.08 -5.92 9.47
CA ASN A 106 11.37 -6.39 8.98
C ASN A 106 11.35 -7.88 8.65
N ASN A 107 10.65 -8.69 9.44
CA ASN A 107 10.49 -10.10 9.14
C ASN A 107 9.78 -10.31 7.81
N TYR A 108 8.66 -9.61 7.63
CA TYR A 108 7.91 -9.65 6.39
C TYR A 108 8.77 -9.21 5.21
N ARG A 109 9.44 -8.07 5.37
CA ARG A 109 10.28 -7.47 4.35
C ARG A 109 11.35 -8.44 3.85
N ARG A 110 12.04 -9.12 4.77
CA ARG A 110 13.09 -10.08 4.42
C ARG A 110 12.52 -11.30 3.71
N ARG A 111 11.37 -11.75 4.15
CA ARG A 111 10.72 -12.91 3.56
C ARG A 111 10.27 -12.62 2.12
N ILE A 112 9.73 -11.44 1.88
CA ILE A 112 9.18 -11.08 0.58
C ILE A 112 10.29 -10.65 -0.39
N GLY A 113 11.24 -9.85 0.07
CA GLY A 113 12.33 -9.39 -0.79
C GLY A 113 11.88 -8.39 -1.85
N ALA A 114 10.95 -7.49 -1.50
CA ALA A 114 10.43 -6.50 -2.44
C ALA A 114 10.42 -5.13 -1.76
N ASP A 115 11.60 -4.62 -1.44
CA ASP A 115 11.73 -3.39 -0.65
C ASP A 115 11.14 -2.17 -1.34
N PHE A 116 11.36 -2.03 -2.63
CA PHE A 116 10.91 -0.81 -3.28
C PHE A 116 9.38 -0.63 -3.22
N PRO A 117 8.55 -1.60 -3.65
CA PRO A 117 7.11 -1.41 -3.52
C PRO A 117 6.67 -1.30 -2.06
N LEU A 118 7.33 -1.97 -1.11
CA LEU A 118 7.02 -1.76 0.30
C LEU A 118 7.27 -0.32 0.73
N SER A 119 8.35 0.28 0.23
CA SER A 119 8.65 1.67 0.56
C SER A 119 7.58 2.63 0.06
N LEU A 120 6.92 2.30 -1.05
CA LEU A 120 5.81 3.10 -1.55
C LEU A 120 4.61 3.02 -0.60
N ILE A 121 4.32 1.83 -0.11
CA ILE A 121 3.19 1.63 0.82
C ILE A 121 3.42 2.40 2.12
N PHE A 122 4.58 2.26 2.72
CA PHE A 122 4.89 2.97 3.97
C PHE A 122 5.12 4.45 3.75
N GLY A 123 5.49 4.85 2.54
CA GLY A 123 5.53 6.25 2.14
C GLY A 123 4.17 6.82 1.78
N ARG A 124 3.16 5.98 1.72
CA ARG A 124 1.76 6.35 1.52
C ARG A 124 1.48 7.01 0.18
N ASN A 125 2.27 6.68 -0.85
CA ASN A 125 2.17 7.36 -2.13
C ASN A 125 2.94 6.59 -3.19
N LEU A 126 2.40 6.52 -4.41
CA LEU A 126 3.09 5.87 -5.53
C LEU A 126 4.23 6.72 -6.10
N LYS A 127 4.35 7.97 -5.66
CA LYS A 127 5.44 8.88 -6.06
C LYS A 127 5.57 9.04 -7.58
N ALA A 128 4.43 9.16 -8.24
CA ALA A 128 4.40 9.25 -9.69
C ALA A 128 3.48 10.39 -10.13
N ARG A 129 3.38 11.43 -9.31
CA ARG A 129 2.43 12.52 -9.53
C ARG A 129 1.03 11.98 -9.72
N CYS A 130 0.67 11.05 -8.86
CA CYS A 130 -0.62 10.38 -8.88
C CYS A 130 -1.21 10.48 -7.48
N ASP A 131 -2.18 11.35 -7.29
CA ASP A 131 -2.82 11.57 -6.00
C ASP A 131 -4.15 10.83 -5.91
N SER A 132 -4.77 10.92 -4.75
CA SER A 132 -6.04 10.23 -4.52
C SER A 132 -7.15 10.74 -5.44
N LYS A 133 -7.11 12.01 -5.83
CA LYS A 133 -8.13 12.54 -6.73
C LYS A 133 -8.06 11.86 -8.10
N LEU A 134 -6.86 11.66 -8.61
CA LEU A 134 -6.68 11.00 -9.89
C LEU A 134 -7.14 9.56 -9.83
N ILE A 135 -6.80 8.86 -8.75
CA ILE A 135 -7.21 7.47 -8.57
C ILE A 135 -8.73 7.39 -8.48
N ASN A 136 -9.36 8.30 -7.74
CA ASN A 136 -10.81 8.30 -7.58
C ASN A 136 -11.55 8.70 -8.87
N ARG A 137 -10.88 9.34 -9.83
CA ARG A 137 -11.46 9.57 -11.15
C ARG A 137 -11.65 8.25 -11.89
N VAL A 138 -10.74 7.31 -11.68
CA VAL A 138 -10.79 6.01 -12.37
C VAL A 138 -11.74 5.07 -11.67
N ILE A 139 -11.66 5.00 -10.33
CA ILE A 139 -12.56 4.17 -9.53
C ILE A 139 -13.11 5.06 -8.43
N PRO A 140 -14.31 5.63 -8.64
CA PRO A 140 -14.88 6.58 -7.67
C PRO A 140 -15.00 5.95 -6.28
N GLY A 141 -14.52 6.68 -5.28
CA GLY A 141 -14.62 6.25 -3.89
C GLY A 141 -13.62 5.20 -3.48
N LEU A 142 -12.69 4.80 -4.33
CA LEU A 142 -11.69 3.80 -3.94
C LEU A 142 -10.89 4.27 -2.74
N ILE A 143 -10.51 5.53 -2.72
CA ILE A 143 -9.74 6.11 -1.63
C ILE A 143 -10.65 7.05 -0.85
N PRO A 144 -10.86 6.80 0.45
CA PRO A 144 -11.67 7.69 1.28
C PRO A 144 -11.02 9.07 1.38
N THR A 145 -11.84 10.12 1.26
CA THR A 145 -11.37 11.50 1.38
C THR A 145 -12.30 12.28 2.29
N PHE A 146 -11.79 13.43 2.76
CA PHE A 146 -12.58 14.29 3.62
C PHE A 146 -13.48 15.25 2.83
N ASP A 147 -13.23 15.38 1.54
CA ASP A 147 -13.90 16.40 0.75
C ASP A 147 -15.40 16.21 0.66
N VAL A 148 -15.83 14.97 0.67
CA VAL A 148 -17.23 14.65 0.51
C VAL A 148 -18.08 15.30 1.59
N ALA A 149 -17.60 15.26 2.84
CA ALA A 149 -18.35 15.83 3.94
C ALA A 149 -18.51 17.33 3.80
N LEU A 150 -17.50 17.99 3.29
CA LEU A 150 -17.58 19.43 3.13
C LEU A 150 -18.56 19.82 2.04
N ALA A 151 -18.57 19.07 0.98
CA ALA A 151 -19.42 19.39 -0.14
C ALA A 151 -20.90 19.32 0.22
N THR A 152 -21.27 18.39 1.07
CA THR A 152 -22.68 18.18 1.34
C THR A 152 -23.30 19.22 2.23
N LYS A 153 -22.52 19.89 3.06
CA LYS A 153 -23.11 20.76 4.01
C LYS A 153 -23.62 22.06 3.42
N TYR A 154 -23.26 22.40 2.25
CA TYR A 154 -23.68 23.62 1.70
C TYR A 154 -24.98 23.62 1.05
N GLU A 155 -25.53 22.61 1.04
CA GLU A 155 -26.62 22.58 0.32
C GLU A 155 -27.67 23.23 0.84
N ASP A 156 -27.62 23.65 1.53
CA ASP A 156 -28.59 24.17 1.86
C ASP A 156 -28.89 24.93 1.57
#